data_8b4f7929989ee534083d244d31a5d8b1
#
_entry.id   8b4f7929989ee534083d244d31a5d8b1
#
_cell.length_a   1.000
_cell.length_b   1.000
_cell.length_c   1.000
_cell.angle_alpha   90.00
_cell.angle_beta   90.00
_cell.angle_gamma   90.00
#
_symmetry.space_group_name_H-M   'P 1'
#
loop_
_entity.id
_entity.type
_entity.pdbx_description
1 polymer ?
#
loop_
_entity_poly.entity_id
_entity_poly.type
_entity_poly.pdbx_seq_one_letter_code
_entity_poly.pdbx_strand_id
1 'polypeptide(L)'
;VFRLQGGAFPGAPMEFTAMCAFAPYNLENVKQIGYDVLSNRPKQAAYRAPGSPMAAFAVESIIDELCNRLKLDPIDVRLKNASKEGTKASFGPKWDRIGLVECLEAAKQHPHYSAPLTNGQGRGVSSGFWFNHGGETAVTLALSEDGTAALSVGTPDIGGSRASMCQMAAEELGIPYDKVRTTIADTATLGYNEVSHGSRVTYASGLATIKAARDAVKKLCARAAKKWNIDEEAVIWEDGFAKPSGPNAGDFEPIPLAKLTKSMGRTGGPIVGHFEATPEGAGVSFATHIVDAEVDQETGRAHVVRYTVVQDAGKAIHPSYVEGQYQGGAAQGIGWALNEE
;
A
#
# COMPACT_ATOMS: atom_id res chain seq x y z
N VAL A 1 -26.93 9.83 4.86
CA VAL A 1 -27.47 9.46 3.55
C VAL A 1 -26.54 10.02 2.49
N PHE A 2 -26.04 9.15 1.61
CA PHE A 2 -25.17 9.52 0.49
C PHE A 2 -25.95 9.44 -0.82
N ARG A 3 -25.73 10.39 -1.71
CA ARG A 3 -26.24 10.37 -3.08
C ARG A 3 -25.06 10.62 -4.01
N LEU A 4 -24.68 9.61 -4.78
CA LEU A 4 -23.64 9.74 -5.79
C LEU A 4 -24.25 9.70 -7.19
N GLN A 5 -23.80 10.60 -8.01
CA GLN A 5 -24.17 10.62 -9.42
C GLN A 5 -23.40 9.53 -10.18
N GLY A 6 -24.11 8.53 -10.71
CA GLY A 6 -23.52 7.39 -11.43
C GLY A 6 -23.27 7.63 -12.92
N GLY A 7 -23.82 8.72 -13.48
CA GLY A 7 -23.82 8.93 -14.92
C GLY A 7 -24.97 8.16 -15.61
N ALA A 8 -24.79 7.82 -16.88
CA ALA A 8 -25.83 7.19 -17.71
C ALA A 8 -26.22 5.77 -17.32
N PHE A 9 -25.39 5.09 -16.53
CA PHE A 9 -25.59 3.71 -16.09
C PHE A 9 -25.32 3.57 -14.57
N PRO A 10 -25.95 2.59 -13.87
CA PRO A 10 -25.63 2.30 -12.48
C PRO A 10 -24.15 1.90 -12.27
N GLY A 11 -23.68 2.01 -11.02
CA GLY A 11 -22.35 1.57 -10.59
C GLY A 11 -21.44 2.73 -10.20
N ALA A 12 -21.99 3.78 -9.60
CA ALA A 12 -21.21 4.74 -8.82
C ALA A 12 -20.50 4.00 -7.66
N PRO A 13 -19.36 4.47 -7.15
CA PRO A 13 -18.64 3.83 -6.06
C PRO A 13 -19.34 4.01 -4.69
N MET A 14 -20.65 3.78 -4.66
CA MET A 14 -21.51 4.02 -3.51
C MET A 14 -21.18 3.07 -2.34
N GLU A 15 -20.93 1.80 -2.63
CA GLU A 15 -20.56 0.81 -1.63
C GLU A 15 -19.26 1.20 -0.92
N PHE A 16 -18.22 1.54 -1.68
CA PHE A 16 -16.94 2.01 -1.13
C PHE A 16 -17.09 3.33 -0.38
N THR A 17 -17.95 4.23 -0.85
CA THR A 17 -18.30 5.47 -0.13
C THR A 17 -18.86 5.15 1.26
N ALA A 18 -19.82 4.22 1.34
CA ALA A 18 -20.40 3.81 2.61
C ALA A 18 -19.36 3.10 3.52
N MET A 19 -18.51 2.25 2.97
CA MET A 19 -17.43 1.62 3.73
C MET A 19 -16.49 2.65 4.36
N CYS A 20 -16.06 3.63 3.58
CA CYS A 20 -15.05 4.61 4.00
C CYS A 20 -15.61 5.67 4.96
N ALA A 21 -16.89 5.99 4.88
CA ALA A 21 -17.49 7.13 5.55
C ALA A 21 -17.26 7.19 7.07
N PHE A 22 -17.40 6.07 7.76
CA PHE A 22 -17.25 6.00 9.20
C PHE A 22 -16.17 5.01 9.65
N ALA A 23 -15.33 4.54 8.74
CA ALA A 23 -14.23 3.65 9.08
C ALA A 23 -13.29 4.22 10.15
N PRO A 24 -12.97 5.54 10.18
CA PRO A 24 -12.14 6.12 11.22
C PRO A 24 -12.81 6.19 12.60
N TYR A 25 -14.12 5.92 12.72
CA TYR A 25 -14.88 6.21 13.95
C TYR A 25 -15.47 4.96 14.60
N ASN A 26 -15.31 4.87 15.91
CA ASN A 26 -15.95 3.86 16.74
C ASN A 26 -17.37 4.30 17.12
N LEU A 27 -18.36 3.82 16.38
CA LEU A 27 -19.78 4.16 16.54
C LEU A 27 -20.58 2.91 16.85
N GLU A 28 -21.33 2.91 17.93
CA GLU A 28 -22.18 1.77 18.34
C GLU A 28 -23.36 1.55 17.38
N ASN A 29 -23.99 2.62 16.93
CA ASN A 29 -25.19 2.57 16.12
C ASN A 29 -25.00 3.39 14.85
N VAL A 30 -24.94 2.71 13.70
CA VAL A 30 -24.75 3.33 12.39
C VAL A 30 -25.79 2.83 11.41
N LYS A 31 -26.45 3.75 10.72
CA LYS A 31 -27.28 3.45 9.55
C LYS A 31 -26.81 4.28 8.38
N GLN A 32 -26.35 3.62 7.34
CA GLN A 32 -25.93 4.24 6.09
C GLN A 32 -26.94 3.90 4.99
N ILE A 33 -27.33 4.91 4.22
CA ILE A 33 -28.21 4.75 3.06
C ILE A 33 -27.52 5.44 1.89
N GLY A 34 -27.21 4.67 0.85
CA GLY A 34 -26.58 5.15 -0.37
C GLY A 34 -27.57 5.08 -1.55
N TYR A 35 -27.56 6.10 -2.38
CA TYR A 35 -28.32 6.16 -3.63
C TYR A 35 -27.37 6.38 -4.80
N ASP A 36 -27.36 5.46 -5.75
CA ASP A 36 -26.73 5.64 -7.05
C ASP A 36 -27.73 6.36 -7.97
N VAL A 37 -27.40 7.60 -8.33
CA VAL A 37 -28.32 8.48 -9.05
C VAL A 37 -27.94 8.52 -10.53
N LEU A 38 -28.82 8.02 -11.37
CA LEU A 38 -28.63 8.12 -12.83
C LEU A 38 -28.80 9.56 -13.32
N SER A 39 -27.99 9.94 -14.28
CA SER A 39 -28.03 11.30 -14.86
C SER A 39 -27.50 11.29 -16.29
N ASN A 40 -27.82 12.34 -17.05
CA ASN A 40 -27.37 12.52 -18.44
C ASN A 40 -25.91 13.02 -18.52
N ARG A 41 -25.01 12.32 -17.79
CA ARG A 41 -23.57 12.56 -17.82
C ARG A 41 -22.81 11.28 -18.20
N PRO A 42 -21.55 11.36 -18.61
CA PRO A 42 -20.72 10.18 -18.82
C PRO A 42 -20.72 9.26 -17.59
N LYS A 43 -20.55 7.95 -17.82
CA LYS A 43 -20.44 6.96 -16.76
C LYS A 43 -19.28 7.29 -15.85
N GLN A 44 -19.56 7.37 -14.55
CA GLN A 44 -18.49 7.43 -13.56
C GLN A 44 -17.86 6.06 -13.37
N ALA A 45 -16.57 6.03 -13.12
CA ALA A 45 -15.81 4.83 -12.89
C ALA A 45 -14.82 5.03 -11.72
N ALA A 46 -14.03 4.00 -11.43
CA ALA A 46 -13.05 4.05 -10.37
C ALA A 46 -11.97 5.11 -10.67
N TYR A 47 -11.75 5.98 -9.72
CA TYR A 47 -10.63 6.91 -9.66
C TYR A 47 -9.97 6.74 -8.29
N ARG A 48 -8.67 6.90 -8.15
CA ARG A 48 -7.84 6.58 -6.96
C ARG A 48 -8.62 6.64 -5.64
N ALA A 49 -8.74 5.50 -4.93
CA ALA A 49 -9.59 5.29 -3.75
C ALA A 49 -11.10 5.58 -4.00
N PRO A 50 -11.78 4.83 -4.93
CA PRO A 50 -13.14 5.12 -5.34
C PRO A 50 -14.10 5.26 -4.15
N GLY A 51 -14.78 6.40 -4.05
CA GLY A 51 -15.73 6.70 -2.98
C GLY A 51 -15.12 7.23 -1.69
N SER A 52 -13.85 6.96 -1.37
CA SER A 52 -13.22 7.42 -0.13
C SER A 52 -13.08 8.95 -0.05
N PRO A 53 -12.60 9.67 -1.07
CA PRO A 53 -12.55 11.13 -1.02
C PRO A 53 -13.93 11.79 -0.83
N MET A 54 -14.96 11.26 -1.53
CA MET A 54 -16.32 11.76 -1.40
C MET A 54 -16.88 11.54 0.01
N ALA A 55 -16.62 10.36 0.58
CA ALA A 55 -17.01 10.02 1.95
C ALA A 55 -16.31 10.92 2.97
N ALA A 56 -14.98 11.07 2.83
CA ALA A 56 -14.18 11.91 3.72
C ALA A 56 -14.64 13.38 3.64
N PHE A 57 -14.84 13.92 2.44
CA PHE A 57 -15.36 15.29 2.30
C PHE A 57 -16.67 15.47 3.07
N ALA A 58 -17.64 14.58 2.89
CA ALA A 58 -18.95 14.71 3.51
C ALA A 58 -18.89 14.57 5.04
N VAL A 59 -18.17 13.58 5.56
CA VAL A 59 -18.15 13.27 6.99
C VAL A 59 -17.23 14.21 7.75
N GLU A 60 -16.02 14.42 7.25
CA GLU A 60 -14.99 15.21 7.93
C GLU A 60 -15.34 16.70 7.96
N SER A 61 -15.97 17.23 6.90
CA SER A 61 -16.50 18.61 6.90
C SER A 61 -17.55 18.83 7.97
N ILE A 62 -18.47 17.86 8.16
CA ILE A 62 -19.48 17.94 9.21
C ILE A 62 -18.85 17.87 10.60
N ILE A 63 -17.84 17.01 10.79
CA ILE A 63 -17.13 16.89 12.06
C ILE A 63 -16.40 18.19 12.38
N ASP A 64 -15.71 18.79 11.41
CA ASP A 64 -15.04 20.08 11.62
C ASP A 64 -16.03 21.20 11.93
N GLU A 65 -17.18 21.24 11.25
CA GLU A 65 -18.25 22.21 11.55
C GLU A 65 -18.81 22.02 12.98
N LEU A 66 -19.02 20.77 13.42
CA LEU A 66 -19.44 20.46 14.77
C LEU A 66 -18.39 20.90 15.81
N CYS A 67 -17.12 20.64 15.56
CA CYS A 67 -16.03 21.08 16.42
C CYS A 67 -16.03 22.61 16.57
N ASN A 68 -16.18 23.34 15.47
CA ASN A 68 -16.23 24.80 15.48
C ASN A 68 -17.43 25.33 16.27
N ARG A 69 -18.63 24.78 16.05
CA ARG A 69 -19.86 25.18 16.75
C ARG A 69 -19.81 24.90 18.25
N LEU A 70 -19.21 23.76 18.64
CA LEU A 70 -19.09 23.32 20.03
C LEU A 70 -17.83 23.84 20.71
N LYS A 71 -16.94 24.53 19.97
CA LYS A 71 -15.62 25.01 20.43
C LYS A 71 -14.75 23.90 20.99
N LEU A 72 -14.73 22.77 20.32
CA LEU A 72 -13.93 21.59 20.63
C LEU A 72 -12.71 21.53 19.71
N ASP A 73 -11.63 20.99 20.24
CA ASP A 73 -10.44 20.69 19.43
C ASP A 73 -10.74 19.55 18.43
N PRO A 74 -10.51 19.76 17.12
CA PRO A 74 -10.88 18.78 16.09
C PRO A 74 -10.09 17.48 16.17
N ILE A 75 -8.84 17.48 16.64
CA ILE A 75 -8.08 16.25 16.84
C ILE A 75 -8.56 15.52 18.11
N ASP A 76 -8.85 16.23 19.19
CA ASP A 76 -9.36 15.62 20.43
C ASP A 76 -10.71 14.93 20.22
N VAL A 77 -11.60 15.53 19.43
CA VAL A 77 -12.86 14.91 19.06
C VAL A 77 -12.64 13.62 18.27
N ARG A 78 -11.69 13.63 17.32
CA ARG A 78 -11.32 12.44 16.56
C ARG A 78 -10.67 11.38 17.43
N LEU A 79 -9.74 11.72 18.30
CA LEU A 79 -9.10 10.78 19.25
C LEU A 79 -10.11 10.12 20.18
N LYS A 80 -11.06 10.91 20.71
CA LYS A 80 -12.14 10.39 21.58
C LYS A 80 -12.99 9.33 20.89
N ASN A 81 -13.22 9.48 19.60
CA ASN A 81 -14.11 8.63 18.80
C ASN A 81 -13.34 7.71 17.82
N ALA A 82 -12.02 7.65 17.90
CA ALA A 82 -11.20 6.90 16.95
C ALA A 82 -11.49 5.41 16.97
N SER A 83 -11.54 4.81 15.79
CA SER A 83 -11.38 3.37 15.63
C SER A 83 -9.99 2.92 16.10
N LYS A 84 -9.94 1.76 16.70
CA LYS A 84 -8.70 1.11 17.18
C LYS A 84 -8.82 -0.40 17.02
N GLU A 85 -7.75 -1.11 17.32
CA GLU A 85 -7.78 -2.57 17.37
C GLU A 85 -9.01 -3.09 18.12
N GLY A 86 -9.71 -4.05 17.52
CA GLY A 86 -10.94 -4.65 18.04
C GLY A 86 -12.22 -3.84 17.78
N THR A 87 -12.15 -2.59 17.31
CA THR A 87 -13.33 -1.82 16.92
C THR A 87 -14.03 -2.49 15.75
N LYS A 88 -15.35 -2.61 15.83
CA LYS A 88 -16.18 -3.08 14.72
C LYS A 88 -16.43 -1.94 13.74
N ALA A 89 -15.97 -2.10 12.50
CA ALA A 89 -16.24 -1.15 11.44
C ALA A 89 -17.73 -1.05 11.13
N SER A 90 -18.16 0.11 10.65
CA SER A 90 -19.57 0.37 10.29
C SER A 90 -20.14 -0.58 9.21
N PHE A 91 -19.27 -1.24 8.46
CA PHE A 91 -19.63 -2.22 7.41
C PHE A 91 -19.37 -3.69 7.81
N GLY A 92 -18.95 -3.96 9.06
CA GLY A 92 -18.98 -5.30 9.64
C GLY A 92 -17.70 -5.85 10.23
N PRO A 93 -16.50 -5.79 9.59
CA PRO A 93 -15.30 -6.40 10.11
C PRO A 93 -14.82 -5.73 11.42
N LYS A 94 -14.07 -6.47 12.22
CA LYS A 94 -13.31 -5.92 13.33
C LYS A 94 -11.90 -5.59 12.83
N TRP A 95 -11.38 -4.46 13.27
CA TRP A 95 -10.02 -4.09 12.95
C TRP A 95 -9.03 -4.97 13.71
N ASP A 96 -8.04 -5.49 12.99
CA ASP A 96 -6.79 -5.90 13.58
C ASP A 96 -6.02 -4.65 14.05
N ARG A 97 -4.71 -4.76 14.27
CA ARG A 97 -3.90 -3.59 14.62
C ARG A 97 -3.95 -2.54 13.50
N ILE A 98 -4.30 -1.32 13.88
CA ILE A 98 -4.35 -0.13 13.00
C ILE A 98 -3.68 1.05 13.69
N GLY A 99 -3.08 1.96 12.92
CA GLY A 99 -2.32 3.11 13.41
C GLY A 99 -3.07 4.44 13.39
N LEU A 100 -4.41 4.45 13.42
CA LEU A 100 -5.18 5.71 13.36
C LEU A 100 -4.92 6.62 14.57
N VAL A 101 -4.89 6.03 15.78
CA VAL A 101 -4.66 6.80 17.02
C VAL A 101 -3.27 7.42 16.98
N GLU A 102 -2.26 6.65 16.59
CA GLU A 102 -0.89 7.11 16.45
C GLU A 102 -0.77 8.23 15.38
N CYS A 103 -1.51 8.13 14.28
CA CYS A 103 -1.57 9.19 13.27
C CYS A 103 -2.18 10.48 13.83
N LEU A 104 -3.26 10.39 14.58
CA LEU A 104 -3.91 11.53 15.23
C LEU A 104 -3.00 12.19 16.29
N GLU A 105 -2.36 11.39 17.13
CA GLU A 105 -1.42 11.89 18.16
C GLU A 105 -0.20 12.56 17.53
N ALA A 106 0.39 11.96 16.51
CA ALA A 106 1.51 12.55 15.77
C ALA A 106 1.10 13.86 15.07
N ALA A 107 -0.09 13.90 14.48
CA ALA A 107 -0.65 15.10 13.88
C ALA A 107 -0.84 16.23 14.93
N LYS A 108 -1.36 15.88 16.12
CA LYS A 108 -1.56 16.83 17.22
C LYS A 108 -0.23 17.43 17.73
N GLN A 109 0.82 16.60 17.75
CA GLN A 109 2.16 17.02 18.20
C GLN A 109 2.94 17.75 17.10
N HIS A 110 2.51 17.69 15.85
CA HIS A 110 3.24 18.29 14.73
C HIS A 110 3.21 19.83 14.82
N PRO A 111 4.33 20.52 14.58
CA PRO A 111 4.41 21.99 14.67
C PRO A 111 3.39 22.72 13.80
N HIS A 112 2.97 22.15 12.68
CA HIS A 112 1.91 22.69 11.83
C HIS A 112 0.61 22.89 12.61
N TYR A 113 0.22 21.92 13.46
CA TYR A 113 -1.07 21.99 14.15
C TYR A 113 -1.16 23.15 15.14
N SER A 114 -0.08 23.50 15.80
CA SER A 114 -0.01 24.62 16.75
C SER A 114 0.44 25.95 16.11
N ALA A 115 0.83 25.95 14.83
CA ALA A 115 1.29 27.17 14.17
C ALA A 115 0.18 28.23 14.10
N PRO A 116 0.50 29.52 14.33
CA PRO A 116 -0.48 30.57 14.24
C PRO A 116 -1.00 30.73 12.81
N LEU A 117 -2.28 31.07 12.69
CA LEU A 117 -2.92 31.46 11.43
C LEU A 117 -2.88 32.99 11.31
N THR A 118 -2.73 33.48 10.08
CA THR A 118 -2.86 34.89 9.75
C THR A 118 -4.30 35.23 9.35
N ASN A 119 -4.61 36.52 9.22
CA ASN A 119 -5.95 36.93 8.77
C ASN A 119 -6.26 36.38 7.37
N GLY A 120 -7.46 35.86 7.20
CA GLY A 120 -7.88 35.21 5.95
C GLY A 120 -7.53 33.72 5.87
N GLN A 121 -6.79 33.18 6.84
CA GLN A 121 -6.45 31.76 6.89
C GLN A 121 -7.38 30.95 7.80
N GLY A 122 -7.60 29.70 7.41
CA GLY A 122 -8.31 28.71 8.20
C GLY A 122 -7.57 27.36 8.19
N ARG A 123 -7.75 26.58 9.27
CA ARG A 123 -7.20 25.23 9.41
C ARG A 123 -8.31 24.21 9.41
N GLY A 124 -8.19 23.19 8.54
CA GLY A 124 -9.02 22.00 8.53
C GLY A 124 -8.22 20.76 8.96
N VAL A 125 -8.92 19.81 9.58
CA VAL A 125 -8.38 18.50 9.96
C VAL A 125 -9.31 17.41 9.41
N SER A 126 -8.75 16.35 8.87
CA SER A 126 -9.53 15.20 8.41
C SER A 126 -8.81 13.88 8.69
N SER A 127 -9.59 12.81 8.88
CA SER A 127 -9.10 11.44 8.90
C SER A 127 -9.48 10.72 7.61
N GLY A 128 -8.57 9.92 7.08
CA GLY A 128 -8.77 9.13 5.88
C GLY A 128 -8.66 7.63 6.14
N PHE A 129 -9.30 6.86 5.27
CA PHE A 129 -9.28 5.40 5.30
C PHE A 129 -9.23 4.83 3.89
N TRP A 130 -8.43 3.80 3.72
CA TRP A 130 -8.48 2.94 2.55
C TRP A 130 -8.04 1.52 2.92
N PHE A 131 -8.60 0.55 2.23
CA PHE A 131 -8.22 -0.85 2.38
C PHE A 131 -7.24 -1.27 1.30
N ASN A 132 -6.69 -2.47 1.46
CA ASN A 132 -5.80 -3.12 0.54
C ASN A 132 -6.48 -4.39 0.02
N HIS A 133 -6.55 -4.52 -1.30
CA HIS A 133 -7.10 -5.69 -1.97
C HIS A 133 -6.02 -6.75 -2.25
N GLY A 134 -6.40 -8.02 -2.35
CA GLY A 134 -5.55 -9.12 -2.77
C GLY A 134 -5.65 -9.40 -4.27
N GLY A 135 -6.15 -10.57 -4.63
CA GLY A 135 -6.42 -11.01 -6.00
C GLY A 135 -5.28 -11.78 -6.66
N GLU A 136 -5.56 -12.34 -7.79
CA GLU A 136 -4.67 -13.28 -8.51
C GLU A 136 -3.35 -12.61 -8.89
N THR A 137 -2.27 -13.34 -8.68
CA THR A 137 -0.93 -12.87 -9.02
C THR A 137 -0.01 -14.05 -9.30
N ALA A 138 0.85 -13.89 -10.31
CA ALA A 138 1.90 -14.84 -10.67
C ALA A 138 3.21 -14.09 -10.89
N VAL A 139 4.30 -14.66 -10.38
CA VAL A 139 5.65 -14.11 -10.50
C VAL A 139 6.63 -15.23 -10.83
N THR A 140 7.54 -14.94 -11.74
CA THR A 140 8.65 -15.83 -12.08
C THR A 140 9.97 -15.08 -11.88
N LEU A 141 10.94 -15.73 -11.24
CA LEU A 141 12.29 -15.21 -11.02
C LEU A 141 13.31 -16.22 -11.56
N ALA A 142 14.05 -15.83 -12.59
CA ALA A 142 15.10 -16.65 -13.19
C ALA A 142 16.48 -16.14 -12.79
N LEU A 143 17.36 -17.06 -12.36
CA LEU A 143 18.77 -16.74 -12.06
C LEU A 143 19.67 -16.99 -13.27
N SER A 144 20.57 -16.06 -13.52
CA SER A 144 21.59 -16.15 -14.57
C SER A 144 22.94 -16.65 -14.00
N GLU A 145 23.82 -17.19 -14.85
CA GLU A 145 25.12 -17.74 -14.45
C GLU A 145 26.03 -16.70 -13.80
N ASP A 146 25.86 -15.42 -14.11
CA ASP A 146 26.62 -14.30 -13.55
C ASP A 146 26.10 -13.84 -12.15
N GLY A 147 25.08 -14.50 -11.61
CA GLY A 147 24.48 -14.17 -10.34
C GLY A 147 23.46 -13.04 -10.39
N THR A 148 23.01 -12.63 -11.58
CA THR A 148 21.89 -11.71 -11.73
C THR A 148 20.56 -12.44 -11.70
N ALA A 149 19.48 -11.73 -11.36
CA ALA A 149 18.12 -12.24 -11.35
C ALA A 149 17.22 -11.46 -12.31
N ALA A 150 16.46 -12.19 -13.15
CA ALA A 150 15.42 -11.62 -13.99
C ALA A 150 14.07 -11.92 -13.34
N LEU A 151 13.34 -10.87 -12.95
CA LEU A 151 12.04 -10.94 -12.31
C LEU A 151 10.96 -10.58 -13.33
N SER A 152 10.01 -11.47 -13.55
CA SER A 152 8.85 -11.24 -14.43
C SER A 152 7.59 -11.12 -13.60
N VAL A 153 6.92 -9.95 -13.70
CA VAL A 153 5.71 -9.58 -12.93
C VAL A 153 4.65 -9.05 -13.89
N GLY A 154 3.41 -9.51 -13.75
CA GLY A 154 2.31 -9.15 -14.64
C GLY A 154 1.66 -7.79 -14.41
N THR A 155 2.04 -7.06 -13.35
CA THR A 155 1.47 -5.76 -13.03
C THR A 155 2.27 -4.61 -13.65
N PRO A 156 1.63 -3.55 -14.16
CA PRO A 156 2.33 -2.37 -14.67
C PRO A 156 3.07 -1.63 -13.54
N ASP A 157 4.06 -0.82 -13.92
CA ASP A 157 4.81 0.02 -12.99
C ASP A 157 4.01 1.28 -12.64
N ILE A 158 3.21 1.19 -11.59
CA ILE A 158 2.45 2.32 -11.06
C ILE A 158 3.01 2.70 -9.69
N GLY A 159 3.43 3.96 -9.54
CA GLY A 159 3.98 4.48 -8.28
C GLY A 159 5.33 3.87 -7.88
N GLY A 160 6.11 3.38 -8.85
CA GLY A 160 7.43 2.80 -8.60
C GLY A 160 7.41 1.36 -8.12
N SER A 161 6.32 0.64 -8.31
CA SER A 161 6.17 -0.76 -7.86
C SER A 161 7.26 -1.69 -8.39
N ARG A 162 7.78 -1.45 -9.62
CA ARG A 162 8.89 -2.21 -10.18
C ARG A 162 10.14 -2.19 -9.29
N ALA A 163 10.52 -1.00 -8.82
CA ALA A 163 11.67 -0.86 -7.93
C ALA A 163 11.44 -1.58 -6.59
N SER A 164 10.25 -1.48 -6.03
CA SER A 164 9.87 -2.19 -4.80
C SER A 164 9.94 -3.72 -4.97
N MET A 165 9.49 -4.26 -6.11
CA MET A 165 9.62 -5.70 -6.40
C MET A 165 11.09 -6.14 -6.52
N CYS A 166 11.93 -5.35 -7.20
CA CYS A 166 13.38 -5.61 -7.28
C CYS A 166 14.02 -5.64 -5.88
N GLN A 167 13.64 -4.70 -5.01
CA GLN A 167 14.15 -4.63 -3.65
C GLN A 167 13.76 -5.85 -2.82
N MET A 168 12.49 -6.26 -2.87
CA MET A 168 12.02 -7.47 -2.18
C MET A 168 12.74 -8.74 -2.66
N ALA A 169 12.93 -8.89 -3.98
CA ALA A 169 13.65 -10.03 -4.53
C ALA A 169 15.15 -10.01 -4.14
N ALA A 170 15.78 -8.84 -4.19
CA ALA A 170 17.19 -8.69 -3.81
C ALA A 170 17.43 -9.01 -2.33
N GLU A 171 16.52 -8.57 -1.43
CA GLU A 171 16.58 -8.86 0.01
C GLU A 171 16.46 -10.37 0.28
N GLU A 172 15.51 -11.07 -0.34
CA GLU A 172 15.34 -12.51 -0.17
C GLU A 172 16.49 -13.33 -0.75
N LEU A 173 17.07 -12.87 -1.86
CA LEU A 173 18.24 -13.51 -2.47
C LEU A 173 19.55 -13.16 -1.77
N GLY A 174 19.60 -12.11 -0.97
CA GLY A 174 20.82 -11.60 -0.35
C GLY A 174 21.83 -11.06 -1.38
N ILE A 175 21.36 -10.39 -2.43
CA ILE A 175 22.19 -9.80 -3.49
C ILE A 175 21.95 -8.30 -3.61
N PRO A 176 22.91 -7.53 -4.18
CA PRO A 176 22.70 -6.11 -4.44
C PRO A 176 21.49 -5.85 -5.34
N TYR A 177 20.78 -4.75 -5.08
CA TYR A 177 19.58 -4.34 -5.81
C TYR A 177 19.78 -4.26 -7.34
N ASP A 178 20.91 -3.74 -7.78
CA ASP A 178 21.30 -3.58 -9.19
C ASP A 178 21.51 -4.91 -9.94
N LYS A 179 21.56 -6.03 -9.21
CA LYS A 179 21.62 -7.39 -9.76
C LYS A 179 20.24 -7.96 -10.09
N VAL A 180 19.15 -7.29 -9.70
CA VAL A 180 17.79 -7.72 -10.03
C VAL A 180 17.19 -6.80 -11.11
N ARG A 181 16.69 -7.40 -12.18
CA ARG A 181 16.01 -6.68 -13.28
C ARG A 181 14.61 -7.18 -13.43
N THR A 182 13.65 -6.27 -13.52
CA THR A 182 12.24 -6.62 -13.68
C THR A 182 11.77 -6.38 -15.11
N THR A 183 11.13 -7.40 -15.68
CA THR A 183 10.28 -7.28 -16.88
C THR A 183 8.84 -7.27 -16.42
N ILE A 184 8.06 -6.29 -16.86
CA ILE A 184 6.68 -6.10 -16.45
C ILE A 184 5.72 -6.14 -17.64
N ALA A 185 4.50 -6.63 -17.35
CA ALA A 185 3.35 -6.57 -18.24
C ALA A 185 3.52 -7.24 -19.62
N ASP A 186 4.37 -8.24 -19.75
CA ASP A 186 4.40 -9.08 -20.94
C ASP A 186 3.40 -10.25 -20.79
N THR A 187 2.20 -10.07 -21.32
CA THR A 187 1.10 -11.04 -21.22
C THR A 187 1.34 -12.34 -22.00
N ALA A 188 2.36 -12.39 -22.85
CA ALA A 188 2.72 -13.60 -23.59
C ALA A 188 3.57 -14.58 -22.76
N THR A 189 4.25 -14.09 -21.71
CA THR A 189 5.23 -14.88 -20.94
C THR A 189 4.88 -15.03 -19.47
N LEU A 190 3.79 -14.39 -19.01
CA LEU A 190 3.38 -14.36 -17.61
C LEU A 190 2.04 -15.07 -17.41
N GLY A 191 1.87 -15.69 -16.24
CA GLY A 191 0.57 -16.13 -15.76
C GLY A 191 -0.39 -14.94 -15.53
N TYR A 192 -1.66 -15.24 -15.31
CA TYR A 192 -2.67 -14.24 -15.08
C TYR A 192 -2.32 -13.41 -13.83
N ASN A 193 -2.49 -12.10 -13.96
CA ASN A 193 -2.42 -11.15 -12.86
C ASN A 193 -3.65 -10.25 -12.94
N GLU A 194 -4.33 -10.11 -11.83
CA GLU A 194 -5.47 -9.22 -11.74
C GLU A 194 -5.06 -7.76 -11.99
N VAL A 195 -6.00 -6.97 -12.49
CA VAL A 195 -5.82 -5.54 -12.76
C VAL A 195 -5.30 -4.76 -11.54
N SER A 196 -4.48 -3.74 -11.79
CA SER A 196 -3.96 -2.87 -10.72
C SER A 196 -5.05 -1.96 -10.18
N HIS A 197 -5.69 -2.34 -9.10
CA HIS A 197 -6.69 -1.57 -8.35
C HIS A 197 -6.63 -1.89 -6.86
N GLY A 198 -7.42 -1.21 -6.03
CA GLY A 198 -7.58 -1.51 -4.61
C GLY A 198 -6.29 -1.52 -3.79
N SER A 199 -5.24 -0.84 -4.26
CA SER A 199 -3.90 -0.79 -3.65
C SER A 199 -3.22 -2.16 -3.50
N ARG A 200 -3.50 -3.11 -4.40
CA ARG A 200 -3.05 -4.50 -4.29
C ARG A 200 -1.60 -4.76 -4.69
N VAL A 201 -1.03 -3.96 -5.60
CA VAL A 201 0.21 -4.32 -6.31
C VAL A 201 1.39 -4.59 -5.35
N THR A 202 1.74 -3.64 -4.49
CA THR A 202 2.86 -3.82 -3.55
C THR A 202 2.63 -5.00 -2.62
N TYR A 203 1.40 -5.25 -2.19
CA TYR A 203 1.07 -6.38 -1.34
C TYR A 203 1.02 -7.70 -2.10
N ALA A 204 0.11 -7.86 -3.06
CA ALA A 204 -0.13 -9.15 -3.72
C ALA A 204 1.04 -9.57 -4.61
N SER A 205 1.51 -8.68 -5.51
CA SER A 205 2.66 -8.98 -6.36
C SER A 205 3.97 -8.99 -5.58
N GLY A 206 4.09 -8.19 -4.50
CA GLY A 206 5.22 -8.23 -3.58
C GLY A 206 5.31 -9.57 -2.84
N LEU A 207 4.20 -10.06 -2.30
CA LEU A 207 4.14 -11.38 -1.67
C LEU A 207 4.55 -12.49 -2.64
N ALA A 208 4.03 -12.44 -3.87
CA ALA A 208 4.40 -13.41 -4.91
C ALA A 208 5.89 -13.31 -5.28
N THR A 209 6.44 -12.10 -5.34
CA THR A 209 7.88 -11.86 -5.57
C THR A 209 8.73 -12.49 -4.48
N ILE A 210 8.41 -12.24 -3.22
CA ILE A 210 9.08 -12.83 -2.06
C ILE A 210 9.03 -14.37 -2.12
N LYS A 211 7.86 -14.92 -2.40
CA LYS A 211 7.67 -16.38 -2.47
C LYS A 211 8.41 -17.01 -3.67
N ALA A 212 8.42 -16.37 -4.84
CA ALA A 212 9.19 -16.82 -5.99
C ALA A 212 10.71 -16.75 -5.71
N ALA A 213 11.19 -15.72 -5.03
CA ALA A 213 12.58 -15.63 -4.61
C ALA A 213 12.94 -16.76 -3.61
N ARG A 214 12.08 -17.04 -2.63
CA ARG A 214 12.25 -18.16 -1.68
C ARG A 214 12.23 -19.52 -2.37
N ASP A 215 11.41 -19.72 -3.41
CA ASP A 215 11.45 -20.93 -4.21
C ASP A 215 12.80 -21.08 -4.96
N ALA A 216 13.34 -20.00 -5.51
CA ALA A 216 14.67 -20.01 -6.09
C ALA A 216 15.77 -20.30 -5.04
N VAL A 217 15.68 -19.71 -3.85
CA VAL A 217 16.56 -19.97 -2.71
C VAL A 217 16.54 -21.43 -2.28
N LYS A 218 15.35 -22.03 -2.18
CA LYS A 218 15.23 -23.47 -1.88
C LYS A 218 16.00 -24.32 -2.89
N LYS A 219 15.89 -23.99 -4.17
CA LYS A 219 16.62 -24.68 -5.23
C LYS A 219 18.14 -24.45 -5.15
N LEU A 220 18.58 -23.24 -4.75
CA LEU A 220 20.01 -22.96 -4.48
C LEU A 220 20.54 -23.80 -3.32
N CYS A 221 19.77 -23.91 -2.21
CA CYS A 221 20.13 -24.76 -1.07
C CYS A 221 20.27 -26.24 -1.50
N ALA A 222 19.34 -26.76 -2.28
CA ALA A 222 19.42 -28.12 -2.83
C ALA A 222 20.69 -28.34 -3.69
N ARG A 223 21.11 -27.31 -4.45
CA ARG A 223 22.38 -27.38 -5.20
C ARG A 223 23.62 -27.40 -4.31
N ALA A 224 23.59 -26.62 -3.21
CA ALA A 224 24.68 -26.61 -2.23
C ALA A 224 24.75 -27.96 -1.49
N ALA A 225 23.62 -28.48 -1.02
CA ALA A 225 23.50 -29.79 -0.38
C ALA A 225 24.10 -30.91 -1.26
N LYS A 226 23.74 -30.93 -2.55
CA LYS A 226 24.30 -31.88 -3.51
C LYS A 226 25.80 -31.73 -3.69
N LYS A 227 26.34 -30.52 -3.66
CA LYS A 227 27.79 -30.28 -3.74
C LYS A 227 28.56 -30.76 -2.50
N TRP A 228 27.95 -30.63 -1.32
CA TRP A 228 28.52 -31.06 -0.06
C TRP A 228 28.21 -32.52 0.29
N ASN A 229 27.28 -33.16 -0.46
CA ASN A 229 26.78 -34.51 -0.20
C ASN A 229 26.18 -34.64 1.21
N ILE A 230 25.31 -33.67 1.57
CA ILE A 230 24.54 -33.62 2.81
C ILE A 230 23.05 -33.47 2.51
N ASP A 231 22.20 -33.60 3.51
CA ASP A 231 20.76 -33.42 3.39
C ASP A 231 20.41 -31.94 3.09
N GLU A 232 19.36 -31.72 2.29
CA GLU A 232 18.88 -30.37 1.96
C GLU A 232 18.46 -29.58 3.20
N GLU A 233 17.90 -30.26 4.19
CA GLU A 233 17.48 -29.66 5.48
C GLU A 233 18.66 -29.17 6.32
N ALA A 234 19.87 -29.66 6.06
CA ALA A 234 21.10 -29.21 6.71
C ALA A 234 21.73 -28.00 6.01
N VAL A 235 21.00 -27.33 5.11
CA VAL A 235 21.47 -26.11 4.41
C VAL A 235 20.49 -24.97 4.69
N ILE A 236 21.02 -23.85 5.16
CA ILE A 236 20.32 -22.59 5.32
C ILE A 236 20.80 -21.56 4.32
N TRP A 237 19.95 -20.57 4.05
CA TRP A 237 20.29 -19.42 3.21
C TRP A 237 20.37 -18.16 4.06
N GLU A 238 21.49 -17.49 4.03
CA GLU A 238 21.71 -16.27 4.78
C GLU A 238 22.67 -15.34 4.04
N ASP A 239 22.28 -14.06 3.89
CA ASP A 239 23.09 -12.99 3.27
C ASP A 239 23.64 -13.36 1.88
N GLY A 240 22.89 -14.06 1.05
CA GLY A 240 23.30 -14.45 -0.30
C GLY A 240 24.20 -15.67 -0.36
N PHE A 241 24.30 -16.42 0.75
CA PHE A 241 25.13 -17.62 0.86
C PHE A 241 24.30 -18.85 1.29
N ALA A 242 24.55 -19.98 0.66
CA ALA A 242 24.21 -21.27 1.25
C ALA A 242 25.23 -21.60 2.34
N LYS A 243 24.75 -21.93 3.54
CA LYS A 243 25.59 -22.28 4.70
C LYS A 243 25.19 -23.67 5.23
N PRO A 244 26.13 -24.52 5.60
CA PRO A 244 25.80 -25.77 6.28
C PRO A 244 25.26 -25.45 7.68
N SER A 245 24.27 -26.25 8.14
CA SER A 245 23.62 -26.06 9.42
C SER A 245 23.37 -27.38 10.16
N GLY A 246 22.87 -27.29 11.39
CA GLY A 246 22.60 -28.47 12.20
C GLY A 246 23.86 -29.32 12.44
N PRO A 247 23.78 -30.64 12.21
CA PRO A 247 24.93 -31.55 12.41
C PRO A 247 26.15 -31.21 11.56
N ASN A 248 25.95 -30.50 10.44
CA ASN A 248 27.02 -30.15 9.49
C ASN A 248 27.52 -28.71 9.64
N ALA A 249 27.09 -28.00 10.68
CA ALA A 249 27.54 -26.62 10.92
C ALA A 249 29.07 -26.54 11.04
N GLY A 250 29.69 -25.78 10.12
CA GLY A 250 31.15 -25.59 10.08
C GLY A 250 31.92 -26.64 9.28
N ASP A 251 31.28 -27.69 8.76
CA ASP A 251 31.97 -28.72 7.97
C ASP A 251 32.41 -28.25 6.59
N PHE A 252 31.73 -27.24 6.04
CA PHE A 252 31.98 -26.74 4.69
C PHE A 252 32.00 -25.21 4.66
N GLU A 253 32.79 -24.67 3.73
CA GLU A 253 32.80 -23.23 3.45
C GLU A 253 31.47 -22.78 2.81
N PRO A 254 30.85 -21.65 3.25
CA PRO A 254 29.68 -21.09 2.64
C PRO A 254 29.83 -20.83 1.14
N ILE A 255 28.79 -21.10 0.38
CA ILE A 255 28.84 -20.91 -1.08
C ILE A 255 27.94 -19.71 -1.46
N PRO A 256 28.51 -18.63 -2.05
CA PRO A 256 27.73 -17.49 -2.48
C PRO A 256 26.86 -17.84 -3.71
N LEU A 257 25.73 -17.11 -3.86
CA LEU A 257 24.80 -17.25 -4.98
C LEU A 257 25.52 -17.33 -6.33
N ALA A 258 26.40 -16.39 -6.63
CA ALA A 258 27.13 -16.32 -7.91
C ALA A 258 27.97 -17.59 -8.21
N LYS A 259 28.49 -18.27 -7.17
CA LYS A 259 29.23 -19.52 -7.34
C LYS A 259 28.30 -20.71 -7.59
N LEU A 260 27.10 -20.71 -7.00
CA LEU A 260 26.07 -21.71 -7.26
C LEU A 260 25.51 -21.56 -8.67
N THR A 261 25.16 -20.34 -9.07
CA THR A 261 24.59 -20.07 -10.40
C THR A 261 25.58 -20.39 -11.53
N LYS A 262 26.88 -20.03 -11.36
CA LYS A 262 27.93 -20.38 -12.32
C LYS A 262 28.06 -21.89 -12.58
N SER A 263 27.63 -22.70 -11.63
CA SER A 263 27.68 -24.17 -11.73
C SER A 263 26.37 -24.83 -12.14
N MET A 264 25.33 -24.06 -12.48
CA MET A 264 23.99 -24.59 -12.79
C MET A 264 24.00 -25.72 -13.83
N GLY A 265 24.72 -25.54 -14.93
CA GLY A 265 24.80 -26.55 -15.98
C GLY A 265 25.32 -27.91 -15.54
N ARG A 266 26.11 -27.96 -14.46
CA ARG A 266 26.70 -29.20 -13.89
C ARG A 266 25.96 -29.73 -12.67
N THR A 267 25.03 -28.96 -12.10
CA THR A 267 24.35 -29.32 -10.85
C THR A 267 22.85 -29.59 -11.02
N GLY A 268 22.32 -29.52 -12.24
CA GLY A 268 20.93 -29.85 -12.54
C GLY A 268 20.16 -28.82 -13.36
N GLY A 269 20.88 -27.92 -14.08
CA GLY A 269 20.27 -26.98 -15.03
C GLY A 269 19.84 -25.66 -14.40
N PRO A 270 19.09 -24.82 -15.16
CA PRO A 270 18.66 -23.49 -14.74
C PRO A 270 17.88 -23.48 -13.40
N ILE A 271 18.00 -22.39 -12.68
CA ILE A 271 17.25 -22.15 -11.43
C ILE A 271 16.23 -21.05 -11.70
N VAL A 272 14.96 -21.43 -11.60
CA VAL A 272 13.81 -20.53 -11.75
C VAL A 272 12.91 -20.70 -10.54
N GLY A 273 12.67 -19.62 -9.81
CA GLY A 273 11.64 -19.56 -8.79
C GLY A 273 10.31 -19.11 -9.39
N HIS A 274 9.22 -19.70 -8.94
CA HIS A 274 7.88 -19.36 -9.39
C HIS A 274 6.91 -19.39 -8.23
N PHE A 275 5.94 -18.49 -8.28
CA PHE A 275 4.84 -18.49 -7.31
C PHE A 275 3.58 -17.89 -7.94
N GLU A 276 2.46 -18.54 -7.70
CA GLU A 276 1.14 -18.04 -8.05
C GLU A 276 0.19 -18.23 -6.87
N ALA A 277 -0.68 -17.25 -6.66
CA ALA A 277 -1.67 -17.28 -5.59
C ALA A 277 -2.78 -16.25 -5.82
N THR A 278 -3.84 -16.41 -5.04
CA THR A 278 -4.90 -15.42 -4.85
C THR A 278 -4.90 -14.98 -3.39
N PRO A 279 -3.98 -14.10 -2.96
CA PRO A 279 -3.97 -13.63 -1.59
C PRO A 279 -5.21 -12.79 -1.29
N GLU A 280 -5.72 -12.91 -0.07
CA GLU A 280 -6.73 -11.99 0.47
C GLU A 280 -6.07 -10.63 0.77
N GLY A 281 -6.87 -9.58 1.04
CA GLY A 281 -6.31 -8.27 1.41
C GLY A 281 -5.48 -8.33 2.69
N ALA A 282 -4.43 -7.49 2.78
CA ALA A 282 -3.49 -7.49 3.92
C ALA A 282 -3.91 -6.59 5.07
N GLY A 283 -4.96 -5.81 4.93
CA GLY A 283 -5.38 -4.89 5.96
C GLY A 283 -5.84 -3.54 5.42
N VAL A 284 -5.66 -2.53 6.25
CA VAL A 284 -6.20 -1.20 5.99
C VAL A 284 -5.15 -0.13 6.33
N SER A 285 -5.33 1.05 5.77
CA SER A 285 -4.48 2.22 6.02
C SER A 285 -5.34 3.39 6.49
N PHE A 286 -4.84 4.09 7.50
CA PHE A 286 -5.45 5.30 8.02
C PHE A 286 -4.50 6.48 7.90
N ALA A 287 -5.06 7.66 7.75
CA ALA A 287 -4.32 8.91 7.69
C ALA A 287 -5.00 10.01 8.48
N THR A 288 -4.20 11.00 8.90
CA THR A 288 -4.68 12.29 9.41
C THR A 288 -4.04 13.39 8.58
N HIS A 289 -4.85 14.32 8.12
CA HIS A 289 -4.44 15.46 7.31
C HIS A 289 -4.69 16.76 8.07
N ILE A 290 -3.73 17.70 7.99
CA ILE A 290 -3.86 19.06 8.48
C ILE A 290 -3.60 19.98 7.30
N VAL A 291 -4.54 20.89 7.04
CA VAL A 291 -4.45 21.81 5.90
C VAL A 291 -4.74 23.22 6.35
N ASP A 292 -3.84 24.14 6.04
CA ASP A 292 -4.08 25.58 6.14
C ASP A 292 -4.41 26.12 4.76
N ALA A 293 -5.55 26.76 4.63
CA ALA A 293 -5.98 27.44 3.42
C ALA A 293 -6.16 28.96 3.69
N GLU A 294 -5.87 29.75 2.68
CA GLU A 294 -6.08 31.19 2.71
C GLU A 294 -7.12 31.58 1.64
N VAL A 295 -8.04 32.45 2.01
CA VAL A 295 -9.07 32.96 1.12
C VAL A 295 -8.82 34.44 0.84
N ASP A 296 -8.67 34.79 -0.40
CA ASP A 296 -8.66 36.16 -0.87
C ASP A 296 -10.02 36.80 -0.62
N GLN A 297 -10.07 37.82 0.23
CA GLN A 297 -11.31 38.45 0.69
C GLN A 297 -12.04 39.24 -0.41
N GLU A 298 -11.34 39.65 -1.46
CA GLU A 298 -11.93 40.42 -2.57
C GLU A 298 -12.51 39.50 -3.63
N THR A 299 -11.80 38.42 -3.96
CA THR A 299 -12.16 37.51 -5.05
C THR A 299 -12.84 36.22 -4.59
N GLY A 300 -12.71 35.86 -3.31
CA GLY A 300 -13.16 34.59 -2.76
C GLY A 300 -12.29 33.39 -3.19
N ARG A 301 -11.17 33.62 -3.89
CA ARG A 301 -10.27 32.56 -4.32
C ARG A 301 -9.54 31.95 -3.13
N ALA A 302 -9.66 30.64 -2.98
CA ALA A 302 -8.93 29.88 -1.96
C ALA A 302 -7.67 29.24 -2.54
N HIS A 303 -6.62 29.15 -1.72
CA HIS A 303 -5.41 28.40 -2.01
C HIS A 303 -4.83 27.75 -0.74
N VAL A 304 -4.16 26.62 -0.90
CA VAL A 304 -3.52 25.91 0.21
C VAL A 304 -2.16 26.53 0.49
N VAL A 305 -1.94 26.96 1.72
CA VAL A 305 -0.66 27.55 2.19
C VAL A 305 0.23 26.53 2.88
N ARG A 306 -0.36 25.52 3.53
CA ARG A 306 0.38 24.49 4.24
C ARG A 306 -0.41 23.20 4.26
N TYR A 307 0.27 22.07 4.07
CA TYR A 307 -0.33 20.75 4.10
C TYR A 307 0.57 19.76 4.86
N THR A 308 0.00 18.99 5.76
CA THR A 308 0.70 17.89 6.45
C THR A 308 -0.14 16.63 6.37
N VAL A 309 0.51 15.54 6.01
CA VAL A 309 -0.06 14.18 6.02
C VAL A 309 0.67 13.36 7.05
N VAL A 310 -0.07 12.69 7.91
CA VAL A 310 0.42 11.66 8.82
C VAL A 310 -0.34 10.39 8.51
N GLN A 311 0.37 9.32 8.11
CA GLN A 311 -0.28 8.12 7.60
C GLN A 311 0.40 6.85 8.11
N ASP A 312 -0.42 5.88 8.47
CA ASP A 312 -0.01 4.50 8.68
C ASP A 312 0.01 3.76 7.33
N ALA A 313 1.20 3.36 6.90
CA ALA A 313 1.43 2.53 5.73
C ALA A 313 2.01 1.15 6.08
N GLY A 314 2.03 0.78 7.36
CA GLY A 314 2.78 -0.37 7.83
C GLY A 314 4.29 -0.21 7.54
N LYS A 315 4.95 -1.29 7.09
CA LYS A 315 6.36 -1.22 6.67
C LYS A 315 6.50 -0.55 5.30
N ALA A 316 7.14 0.59 5.25
CA ALA A 316 7.47 1.27 3.99
C ALA A 316 8.59 0.52 3.27
N ILE A 317 8.26 -0.25 2.23
CA ILE A 317 9.24 -1.02 1.43
C ILE A 317 10.20 -0.08 0.71
N HIS A 318 9.69 1.00 0.14
CA HIS A 318 10.47 2.05 -0.52
C HIS A 318 10.03 3.42 0.01
N PRO A 319 10.63 3.95 1.09
CA PRO A 319 10.15 5.13 1.78
C PRO A 319 9.89 6.33 0.88
N SER A 320 10.82 6.71 -0.01
CA SER A 320 10.64 7.87 -0.87
C SER A 320 9.49 7.72 -1.87
N TYR A 321 9.17 6.50 -2.31
CA TYR A 321 7.99 6.26 -3.16
C TYR A 321 6.68 6.31 -2.36
N VAL A 322 6.71 5.85 -1.11
CA VAL A 322 5.58 6.00 -0.18
C VAL A 322 5.28 7.48 0.05
N GLU A 323 6.29 8.30 0.32
CA GLU A 323 6.17 9.76 0.44
C GLU A 323 5.61 10.38 -0.85
N GLY A 324 6.14 10.00 -2.01
CA GLY A 324 5.64 10.44 -3.31
C GLY A 324 4.17 10.08 -3.54
N GLN A 325 3.72 8.91 -3.08
CA GLN A 325 2.31 8.51 -3.15
C GLN A 325 1.43 9.37 -2.24
N TYR A 326 1.90 9.78 -1.07
CA TYR A 326 1.16 10.68 -0.18
C TYR A 326 1.06 12.09 -0.75
N GLN A 327 2.15 12.62 -1.28
CA GLN A 327 2.17 13.92 -1.96
C GLN A 327 1.21 13.91 -3.17
N GLY A 328 1.23 12.86 -3.99
CA GLY A 328 0.33 12.70 -5.12
C GLY A 328 -1.15 12.58 -4.69
N GLY A 329 -1.43 11.91 -3.58
CA GLY A 329 -2.78 11.84 -3.00
C GLY A 329 -3.26 13.20 -2.47
N ALA A 330 -2.39 13.94 -1.80
CA ALA A 330 -2.68 15.29 -1.31
C ALA A 330 -2.95 16.25 -2.47
N ALA A 331 -2.11 16.23 -3.52
CA ALA A 331 -2.29 17.05 -4.72
C ALA A 331 -3.62 16.77 -5.43
N GLN A 332 -4.01 15.47 -5.53
CA GLN A 332 -5.32 15.08 -6.06
C GLN A 332 -6.47 15.64 -5.21
N GLY A 333 -6.39 15.53 -3.88
CA GLY A 333 -7.41 16.08 -2.98
C GLY A 333 -7.54 17.60 -3.07
N ILE A 334 -6.42 18.32 -3.22
CA ILE A 334 -6.41 19.77 -3.45
C ILE A 334 -7.08 20.10 -4.80
N GLY A 335 -6.76 19.36 -5.86
CA GLY A 335 -7.38 19.53 -7.18
C GLY A 335 -8.89 19.39 -7.11
N TRP A 336 -9.39 18.34 -6.48
CA TRP A 336 -10.82 18.11 -6.30
C TRP A 336 -11.52 19.20 -5.48
N ALA A 337 -10.86 19.69 -4.45
CA ALA A 337 -11.44 20.70 -3.57
C ALA A 337 -11.51 22.09 -4.21
N LEU A 338 -10.55 22.43 -5.08
CA LEU A 338 -10.37 23.81 -5.54
C LEU A 338 -10.53 24.02 -7.05
N ASN A 339 -10.31 23.00 -7.89
CA ASN A 339 -10.14 23.20 -9.34
C ASN A 339 -10.93 22.24 -10.23
N GLU A 340 -11.29 21.04 -9.74
CA GLU A 340 -11.96 20.01 -10.54
C GLU A 340 -13.47 20.05 -10.34
N GLU A 341 -14.25 19.78 -11.44
CA GLU A 341 -15.72 19.74 -11.44
C GLU A 341 -16.26 18.28 -11.46
#